data_afea8093fd84092e4c698bdb8fbc1bb6
#
_entry.id   afea8093fd84092e4c698bdb8fbc1bb6
#
_cell.length_a   1.000
_cell.length_b   1.000
_cell.length_c   1.000
_cell.angle_alpha   90.00
_cell.angle_beta   90.00
_cell.angle_gamma   90.00
#
_symmetry.space_group_name_H-M   'P 1'
#
loop_
_entity.id
_entity.type
_entity.pdbx_description
1 polymer ?
#
loop_
_entity_poly.entity_id
_entity_poly.type
_entity_poly.pdbx_seq_one_letter_code
_entity_poly.pdbx_strand_id
1 'polypeptide(L)'
;MRTLTSLIENNMLKGMYTDGTLDGTPKDNYRFALNTVIESQYGEINALVNENSNYECLPNIGTIIGSLTINEYVILFYITPSQVSVISKFDPETCINTVLVTDTVCDLNFDINYPIQGTYKTLDYCNETIIYWVDGLNPVRKLNLFRIDEVEVCDDYNVFRCSKGLTIDVTQVND
;
A
#
# COMPACT_ATOMS: atom_id res chain seq x y z
N MET A 1 -12.14 -58.97 22.83
CA MET A 1 -13.16 -58.03 22.33
C MET A 1 -12.54 -56.63 22.41
N ARG A 2 -12.10 -56.05 21.30
CA ARG A 2 -11.56 -54.66 21.27
C ARG A 2 -12.76 -53.72 21.23
N THR A 3 -12.98 -52.94 22.26
CA THR A 3 -13.91 -51.82 22.23
C THR A 3 -13.42 -50.80 21.24
N LEU A 4 -14.17 -50.59 20.17
CA LEU A 4 -14.00 -49.48 19.29
C LEU A 4 -14.26 -48.19 20.10
N THR A 5 -13.22 -47.45 20.38
CA THR A 5 -13.36 -46.07 20.86
C THR A 5 -14.02 -45.28 19.73
N SER A 6 -15.22 -44.76 19.98
CA SER A 6 -15.90 -43.89 19.05
C SER A 6 -14.98 -42.66 18.75
N LEU A 7 -14.63 -42.48 17.51
CA LEU A 7 -13.96 -41.27 17.08
C LEU A 7 -14.91 -40.09 17.33
N ILE A 8 -14.51 -39.19 18.20
CA ILE A 8 -15.26 -37.95 18.40
C ILE A 8 -14.76 -36.97 17.38
N GLU A 9 -15.51 -36.81 16.30
CA GLU A 9 -15.25 -35.75 15.32
C GLU A 9 -15.84 -34.43 15.81
N ASN A 10 -15.01 -33.39 15.89
CA ASN A 10 -15.40 -32.04 16.24
C ASN A 10 -15.05 -31.15 15.06
N ASN A 11 -16.04 -30.67 14.32
CA ASN A 11 -15.83 -29.94 13.06
C ASN A 11 -15.79 -28.42 13.25
N MET A 12 -15.83 -27.91 14.48
CA MET A 12 -15.61 -26.49 14.83
C MET A 12 -16.44 -25.47 14.04
N LEU A 13 -17.52 -25.91 13.38
CA LEU A 13 -18.34 -25.15 12.45
C LEU A 13 -19.10 -23.99 13.07
N LYS A 14 -19.35 -24.04 14.36
CA LYS A 14 -20.22 -23.08 15.05
C LYS A 14 -19.48 -21.88 15.61
N GLY A 15 -18.17 -21.77 15.31
CA GLY A 15 -17.37 -20.62 15.71
C GLY A 15 -16.92 -20.64 17.17
N MET A 16 -16.47 -19.50 17.65
CA MET A 16 -15.92 -19.32 18.98
C MET A 16 -17.05 -19.13 20.01
N TYR A 17 -17.00 -19.89 21.13
CA TYR A 17 -17.93 -19.80 22.22
C TYR A 17 -17.24 -19.39 23.53
N THR A 18 -17.55 -18.18 24.02
CA THR A 18 -16.90 -17.59 25.19
C THR A 18 -17.77 -17.56 26.46
N ASP A 19 -19.08 -17.81 26.34
CA ASP A 19 -20.08 -17.51 27.37
C ASP A 19 -20.29 -18.60 28.45
N GLY A 20 -19.47 -19.62 28.44
CA GLY A 20 -19.65 -20.72 29.37
C GLY A 20 -18.38 -21.22 30.06
N THR A 21 -18.53 -22.22 30.93
CA THR A 21 -17.40 -22.95 31.51
C THR A 21 -16.75 -23.88 30.48
N LEU A 22 -15.55 -24.36 30.78
CA LEU A 22 -14.78 -25.23 29.87
C LEU A 22 -15.58 -26.49 29.52
N ASP A 23 -16.25 -27.09 30.53
CA ASP A 23 -17.06 -28.30 30.38
C ASP A 23 -18.40 -28.07 29.69
N GLY A 24 -18.82 -26.79 29.59
CA GLY A 24 -20.07 -26.37 28.94
C GLY A 24 -19.93 -25.93 27.51
N THR A 25 -18.75 -26.09 26.90
CA THR A 25 -18.56 -25.72 25.50
C THR A 25 -19.37 -26.63 24.59
N PRO A 26 -20.33 -26.12 23.81
CA PRO A 26 -21.13 -26.96 22.93
C PRO A 26 -20.27 -27.67 21.91
N LYS A 27 -20.74 -28.85 21.47
CA LYS A 27 -20.08 -29.59 20.40
C LYS A 27 -20.01 -28.72 19.13
N ASP A 28 -18.92 -28.81 18.41
CA ASP A 28 -18.64 -28.07 17.18
C ASP A 28 -18.30 -26.58 17.38
N ASN A 29 -18.06 -26.16 18.63
CA ASN A 29 -17.50 -24.85 18.95
C ASN A 29 -16.06 -24.97 19.48
N TYR A 30 -15.28 -23.89 19.34
CA TYR A 30 -13.99 -23.76 20.01
C TYR A 30 -14.01 -22.58 20.97
N ARG A 31 -13.13 -22.54 21.94
CA ARG A 31 -13.07 -21.47 22.95
C ARG A 31 -12.03 -20.42 22.66
N PHE A 32 -10.97 -20.82 22.04
CA PHE A 32 -9.85 -19.94 21.71
C PHE A 32 -9.20 -20.39 20.41
N ALA A 33 -8.95 -19.44 19.55
CA ALA A 33 -8.17 -19.63 18.34
C ALA A 33 -7.37 -18.35 18.09
N LEU A 34 -6.09 -18.49 17.85
CA LEU A 34 -5.18 -17.39 17.52
C LEU A 34 -4.52 -17.71 16.18
N ASN A 35 -4.62 -16.76 15.25
CA ASN A 35 -4.05 -16.89 13.89
C ASN A 35 -4.48 -18.18 13.19
N THR A 36 -5.79 -18.49 13.30
CA THR A 36 -6.36 -19.67 12.66
C THR A 36 -7.57 -19.30 11.83
N VAL A 37 -7.71 -19.95 10.71
CA VAL A 37 -8.87 -19.90 9.80
C VAL A 37 -9.51 -21.27 9.73
N ILE A 38 -10.82 -21.30 9.48
CA ILE A 38 -11.54 -22.53 9.21
C ILE A 38 -11.46 -22.75 7.71
N GLU A 39 -10.76 -23.81 7.30
CA GLU A 39 -10.65 -24.20 5.90
C GLU A 39 -11.45 -25.45 5.63
N SER A 40 -12.26 -25.42 4.57
CA SER A 40 -13.02 -26.57 4.09
C SER A 40 -12.59 -26.87 2.66
N GLN A 41 -11.79 -27.92 2.49
CA GLN A 41 -11.35 -28.33 1.15
C GLN A 41 -12.43 -28.99 0.30
N TYR A 42 -13.48 -29.54 0.92
CA TYR A 42 -14.52 -30.27 0.18
C TYR A 42 -15.94 -30.10 0.76
N GLY A 43 -16.19 -29.06 1.54
CA GLY A 43 -17.52 -28.71 2.04
C GLY A 43 -18.06 -29.53 3.20
N GLU A 44 -17.41 -30.59 3.59
CA GLU A 44 -17.93 -31.53 4.63
C GLU A 44 -17.08 -31.59 5.90
N ILE A 45 -15.79 -31.31 5.86
CA ILE A 45 -14.89 -31.32 7.00
C ILE A 45 -14.13 -30.03 7.09
N ASN A 46 -14.41 -29.25 8.12
CA ASN A 46 -13.65 -28.02 8.38
C ASN A 46 -12.46 -28.33 9.30
N ALA A 47 -11.29 -27.95 8.89
CA ALA A 47 -10.08 -27.99 9.69
C ALA A 47 -9.75 -26.57 10.17
N LEU A 48 -9.26 -26.47 11.43
CA LEU A 48 -8.58 -25.28 11.88
C LEU A 48 -7.16 -25.33 11.35
N VAL A 49 -6.83 -24.40 10.46
CA VAL A 49 -5.48 -24.24 9.92
C VAL A 49 -4.89 -22.93 10.42
N ASN A 50 -3.58 -22.86 10.50
CA ASN A 50 -2.92 -21.60 10.81
C ASN A 50 -3.12 -20.63 9.65
N GLU A 51 -3.51 -19.40 9.98
CA GLU A 51 -3.41 -18.32 9.02
C GLU A 51 -1.96 -18.13 8.61
N ASN A 52 -1.72 -17.95 7.31
CA ASN A 52 -0.38 -17.67 6.82
C ASN A 52 0.14 -16.41 7.51
N SER A 53 1.30 -16.53 8.15
CA SER A 53 1.95 -15.37 8.77
C SER A 53 2.36 -14.36 7.71
N ASN A 54 2.29 -13.08 8.08
CA ASN A 54 2.89 -12.02 7.25
C ASN A 54 4.39 -12.28 7.12
N TYR A 55 4.91 -12.10 5.94
CA TYR A 55 6.34 -12.13 5.67
C TYR A 55 6.82 -10.73 5.26
N GLU A 56 8.06 -10.43 5.56
CA GLU A 56 8.66 -9.15 5.23
C GLU A 56 9.06 -9.13 3.76
N CYS A 57 8.33 -8.31 2.97
CA CYS A 57 8.60 -8.12 1.54
C CYS A 57 9.63 -7.01 1.26
N LEU A 58 9.77 -6.04 2.17
CA LEU A 58 10.57 -4.82 1.95
C LEU A 58 11.55 -4.60 3.10
N PRO A 59 12.61 -5.42 3.23
CA PRO A 59 13.58 -5.21 4.29
C PRO A 59 14.37 -3.92 4.07
N ASN A 60 14.44 -3.07 5.09
CA ASN A 60 15.37 -1.92 5.19
C ASN A 60 15.34 -0.89 4.04
N ILE A 61 14.20 -0.61 3.43
CA ILE A 61 14.12 0.46 2.42
C ILE A 61 14.25 1.88 3.02
N GLY A 62 14.01 2.01 4.33
CA GLY A 62 14.00 3.30 5.03
C GLY A 62 12.67 3.57 5.73
N THR A 63 12.42 4.84 6.05
CA THR A 63 11.17 5.26 6.72
C THR A 63 10.12 5.62 5.68
N ILE A 64 9.04 4.86 5.63
CA ILE A 64 7.90 5.15 4.77
C ILE A 64 7.10 6.29 5.41
N ILE A 65 6.89 7.38 4.67
CA ILE A 65 6.16 8.59 5.08
C ILE A 65 4.82 8.73 4.35
N GLY A 66 4.57 7.90 3.35
CA GLY A 66 3.29 7.85 2.65
C GLY A 66 3.20 6.67 1.70
N SER A 67 1.97 6.26 1.41
CA SER A 67 1.70 5.21 0.43
C SER A 67 0.41 5.48 -0.33
N LEU A 68 0.33 4.99 -1.56
CA LEU A 68 -0.83 5.13 -2.42
C LEU A 68 -1.05 3.82 -3.18
N THR A 69 -2.14 3.13 -2.86
CA THR A 69 -2.49 1.88 -3.55
C THR A 69 -3.18 2.19 -4.88
N ILE A 70 -2.68 1.60 -5.95
CA ILE A 70 -3.20 1.74 -7.31
C ILE A 70 -3.36 0.35 -7.90
N ASN A 71 -4.62 -0.13 -7.98
CA ASN A 71 -4.93 -1.49 -8.44
C ASN A 71 -4.08 -2.56 -7.72
N GLU A 72 -3.13 -3.17 -8.42
CA GLU A 72 -2.31 -4.30 -7.96
C GLU A 72 -0.95 -3.88 -7.38
N TYR A 73 -0.61 -2.60 -7.40
CA TYR A 73 0.67 -2.11 -6.88
C TYR A 73 0.51 -0.93 -5.92
N VAL A 74 1.56 -0.66 -5.17
CA VAL A 74 1.60 0.44 -4.21
C VAL A 74 2.72 1.40 -4.57
N ILE A 75 2.40 2.69 -4.65
CA ILE A 75 3.43 3.73 -4.70
C ILE A 75 3.85 4.04 -3.26
N LEU A 76 5.14 3.96 -3.01
CA LEU A 76 5.74 4.25 -1.71
C LEU A 76 6.53 5.55 -1.78
N PHE A 77 6.31 6.39 -0.77
CA PHE A 77 7.09 7.61 -0.52
C PHE A 77 7.90 7.36 0.74
N TYR A 78 9.22 7.37 0.64
CA TYR A 78 10.07 7.06 1.80
C TYR A 78 11.39 7.82 1.77
N ILE A 79 12.03 7.84 2.94
CA ILE A 79 13.36 8.40 3.15
C ILE A 79 14.29 7.25 3.49
N THR A 80 15.33 7.07 2.70
CA THR A 80 16.32 6.01 2.93
C THR A 80 17.12 6.26 4.21
N PRO A 81 17.83 5.26 4.77
CA PRO A 81 18.74 5.48 5.90
C PRO A 81 19.84 6.51 5.59
N SER A 82 20.17 6.72 4.32
CA SER A 82 21.11 7.74 3.85
C SER A 82 20.49 9.12 3.67
N GLN A 83 19.27 9.34 4.15
CA GLN A 83 18.50 10.59 4.06
C GLN A 83 18.20 11.03 2.63
N VAL A 84 18.03 10.08 1.71
CA VAL A 84 17.62 10.33 0.33
C VAL A 84 16.11 10.10 0.21
N SER A 85 15.39 11.07 -0.33
CA SER A 85 13.95 10.96 -0.62
C SER A 85 13.73 10.12 -1.87
N VAL A 86 12.78 9.20 -1.80
CA VAL A 86 12.52 8.23 -2.88
C VAL A 86 11.03 8.05 -3.10
N ILE A 87 10.66 7.95 -4.38
CA ILE A 87 9.35 7.46 -4.81
C ILE A 87 9.58 6.12 -5.53
N SER A 88 8.88 5.07 -5.13
CA SER A 88 9.00 3.77 -5.76
C SER A 88 7.64 3.12 -6.02
N LYS A 89 7.63 2.18 -6.94
CA LYS A 89 6.51 1.29 -7.25
C LYS A 89 6.82 -0.08 -6.63
N PHE A 90 5.98 -0.49 -5.73
CA PHE A 90 6.05 -1.78 -5.05
C PHE A 90 4.96 -2.72 -5.54
N ASP A 91 5.35 -3.91 -5.91
CA ASP A 91 4.44 -5.00 -6.26
C ASP A 91 4.37 -5.98 -5.07
N PRO A 92 3.22 -6.08 -4.39
CA PRO A 92 3.08 -6.95 -3.22
C PRO A 92 3.05 -8.45 -3.54
N GLU A 93 2.72 -8.85 -4.78
CA GLU A 93 2.72 -10.26 -5.17
C GLU A 93 4.13 -10.80 -5.38
N THR A 94 4.97 -10.01 -6.02
CA THR A 94 6.35 -10.40 -6.35
C THR A 94 7.38 -9.91 -5.35
N CYS A 95 7.00 -9.02 -4.41
CA CYS A 95 7.88 -8.32 -3.49
C CYS A 95 8.98 -7.49 -4.20
N ILE A 96 8.71 -7.05 -5.43
CA ILE A 96 9.64 -6.23 -6.20
C ILE A 96 9.35 -4.75 -5.93
N ASN A 97 10.40 -4.02 -5.53
CA ASN A 97 10.36 -2.57 -5.37
C ASN A 97 11.20 -1.88 -6.45
N THR A 98 10.53 -1.15 -7.34
CA THR A 98 11.17 -0.42 -8.44
C THR A 98 11.23 1.06 -8.10
N VAL A 99 12.43 1.62 -8.01
CA VAL A 99 12.62 3.04 -7.78
C VAL A 99 12.22 3.83 -9.03
N LEU A 100 11.36 4.82 -8.86
CA LEU A 100 10.88 5.70 -9.92
C LEU A 100 11.64 7.03 -9.94
N VAL A 101 11.78 7.65 -8.77
CA VAL A 101 12.40 8.98 -8.61
C VAL A 101 13.22 9.00 -7.33
N THR A 102 14.37 9.68 -7.38
CA THR A 102 15.24 9.93 -6.23
C THR A 102 15.69 11.38 -6.19
N ASP A 103 16.14 11.87 -5.04
CA ASP A 103 16.73 13.22 -4.87
C ASP A 103 17.96 13.49 -5.76
N THR A 104 18.56 12.47 -6.34
CA THR A 104 19.72 12.64 -7.23
C THR A 104 19.36 13.36 -8.54
N VAL A 105 18.10 13.25 -8.95
CA VAL A 105 17.58 13.91 -10.16
C VAL A 105 16.87 15.20 -9.80
N CYS A 106 16.16 15.20 -8.67
CA CYS A 106 15.36 16.31 -8.19
C CYS A 106 15.24 16.28 -6.67
N ASP A 107 15.39 17.42 -6.04
CA ASP A 107 15.18 17.57 -4.61
C ASP A 107 13.68 17.39 -4.27
N LEU A 108 13.31 16.17 -3.89
CA LEU A 108 11.97 15.86 -3.42
C LEU A 108 11.68 16.49 -2.06
N ASN A 109 12.76 16.75 -1.27
CA ASN A 109 12.70 17.42 0.02
C ASN A 109 11.64 16.83 0.96
N PHE A 110 11.64 15.50 1.10
CA PHE A 110 10.77 14.82 2.04
C PHE A 110 11.30 14.94 3.46
N ASP A 111 10.38 15.05 4.43
CA ASP A 111 10.72 15.12 5.85
C ASP A 111 9.84 14.15 6.62
N ILE A 112 10.42 13.44 7.59
CA ILE A 112 9.75 12.43 8.40
C ILE A 112 8.58 12.98 9.22
N ASN A 113 8.61 14.28 9.53
CA ASN A 113 7.56 14.95 10.28
C ASN A 113 6.36 15.38 9.42
N TYR A 114 6.50 15.25 8.09
CA TYR A 114 5.49 15.66 7.12
C TYR A 114 5.00 14.46 6.32
N PRO A 115 4.01 13.71 6.85
CA PRO A 115 3.48 12.54 6.15
C PRO A 115 2.81 12.93 4.84
N ILE A 116 3.05 12.13 3.81
CA ILE A 116 2.52 12.36 2.47
C ILE A 116 1.11 11.77 2.36
N GLN A 117 0.20 12.59 1.82
CA GLN A 117 -1.12 12.17 1.39
C GLN A 117 -1.21 12.30 -0.13
N GLY A 118 -1.78 11.30 -0.78
CA GLY A 118 -1.85 11.27 -2.23
C GLY A 118 -3.16 10.72 -2.75
N THR A 119 -3.38 10.98 -4.03
CA THR A 119 -4.45 10.41 -4.85
C THR A 119 -3.93 10.14 -6.24
N TYR A 120 -4.69 9.41 -7.05
CA TYR A 120 -4.32 9.16 -8.44
C TYR A 120 -5.50 9.36 -9.39
N LYS A 121 -5.18 9.53 -10.65
CA LYS A 121 -6.13 9.57 -11.75
C LYS A 121 -5.59 8.75 -12.92
N THR A 122 -6.38 7.80 -13.39
CA THR A 122 -6.10 7.08 -14.64
C THR A 122 -6.79 7.80 -15.80
N LEU A 123 -6.07 7.97 -16.88
CA LEU A 123 -6.57 8.57 -18.11
C LEU A 123 -6.95 7.45 -19.10
N ASP A 124 -8.25 7.19 -19.23
CA ASP A 124 -8.76 6.03 -19.99
C ASP A 124 -8.36 6.04 -21.47
N TYR A 125 -8.20 7.25 -22.06
CA TYR A 125 -7.88 7.38 -23.49
C TYR A 125 -6.41 7.06 -23.84
N CYS A 126 -5.49 7.10 -22.90
CA CYS A 126 -4.08 6.78 -23.12
C CYS A 126 -3.54 5.73 -22.13
N ASN A 127 -4.38 5.23 -21.24
CA ASN A 127 -4.02 4.28 -20.18
C ASN A 127 -2.83 4.75 -19.31
N GLU A 128 -2.71 6.06 -19.13
CA GLU A 128 -1.69 6.67 -18.27
C GLU A 128 -2.24 6.90 -16.87
N THR A 129 -1.39 6.72 -15.87
CA THR A 129 -1.73 7.00 -14.46
C THR A 129 -0.90 8.15 -13.94
N ILE A 130 -1.58 9.17 -13.42
CA ILE A 130 -0.97 10.34 -12.80
C ILE A 130 -1.24 10.27 -11.31
N ILE A 131 -0.20 10.33 -10.50
CA ILE A 131 -0.30 10.49 -9.06
C ILE A 131 -0.17 11.96 -8.67
N TYR A 132 -0.86 12.35 -7.62
CA TYR A 132 -0.82 13.67 -7.01
C TYR A 132 -0.55 13.50 -5.53
N TRP A 133 0.30 14.34 -4.95
CA TRP A 133 0.59 14.27 -3.52
C TRP A 133 0.84 15.63 -2.89
N VAL A 134 0.64 15.66 -1.58
CA VAL A 134 0.94 16.80 -0.69
C VAL A 134 1.66 16.28 0.54
N ASP A 135 2.65 17.03 1.00
CA ASP A 135 3.39 16.76 2.22
C ASP A 135 3.31 17.92 3.22
N GLY A 136 2.61 19.00 2.88
CA GLY A 136 2.51 20.19 3.73
C GLY A 136 3.77 21.05 3.78
N LEU A 137 4.87 20.60 3.18
CA LEU A 137 6.14 21.32 3.11
C LEU A 137 6.37 21.92 1.72
N ASN A 138 6.07 21.12 0.69
CA ASN A 138 6.23 21.50 -0.71
C ASN A 138 4.88 21.87 -1.34
N PRO A 139 4.87 22.57 -2.49
CA PRO A 139 3.65 22.73 -3.28
C PRO A 139 3.04 21.39 -3.68
N VAL A 140 1.74 21.39 -4.01
CA VAL A 140 1.08 20.18 -4.53
C VAL A 140 1.82 19.69 -5.76
N ARG A 141 2.21 18.43 -5.75
CA ARG A 141 3.04 17.80 -6.78
C ARG A 141 2.26 16.72 -7.54
N LYS A 142 2.74 16.42 -8.73
CA LYS A 142 2.20 15.36 -9.60
C LYS A 142 3.34 14.61 -10.29
N LEU A 143 3.09 13.34 -10.63
CA LEU A 143 3.98 12.53 -11.45
C LEU A 143 3.15 11.65 -12.37
N ASN A 144 3.45 11.68 -13.66
CA ASN A 144 2.92 10.72 -14.61
C ASN A 144 3.81 9.47 -14.60
N LEU A 145 3.27 8.34 -14.20
CA LEU A 145 4.02 7.08 -14.03
C LEU A 145 4.53 6.49 -15.36
N PHE A 146 3.98 6.94 -16.49
CA PHE A 146 4.38 6.49 -17.83
C PHE A 146 5.35 7.44 -18.53
N ARG A 147 5.58 8.63 -17.94
CA ARG A 147 6.44 9.68 -18.52
C ARG A 147 7.46 10.20 -17.52
N ILE A 148 8.04 9.30 -16.75
CA ILE A 148 9.03 9.67 -15.73
C ILE A 148 10.27 10.26 -16.38
N ASP A 149 10.67 9.72 -17.53
CA ASP A 149 11.86 10.17 -18.27
C ASP A 149 11.69 11.57 -18.91
N GLU A 150 10.48 12.10 -18.96
CA GLU A 150 10.19 13.45 -19.46
C GLU A 150 10.37 14.55 -18.39
N VAL A 151 10.65 14.15 -17.14
CA VAL A 151 10.89 15.10 -16.05
C VAL A 151 12.33 15.59 -16.08
N GLU A 152 12.54 16.84 -16.48
CA GLU A 152 13.87 17.42 -16.60
C GLU A 152 14.27 18.25 -15.38
N VAL A 153 13.28 18.87 -14.71
CA VAL A 153 13.50 19.77 -13.57
C VAL A 153 12.49 19.53 -12.45
N CYS A 154 12.86 19.85 -11.22
CA CYS A 154 12.00 19.70 -10.04
C CYS A 154 10.66 20.40 -10.15
N ASP A 155 10.61 21.52 -10.80
CA ASP A 155 9.37 22.27 -11.02
C ASP A 155 8.34 21.50 -11.84
N ASP A 156 8.75 20.47 -12.59
CA ASP A 156 7.84 19.66 -13.41
C ASP A 156 6.89 18.82 -12.56
N TYR A 157 7.24 18.55 -11.29
CA TYR A 157 6.35 17.91 -10.33
C TYR A 157 5.27 18.83 -9.81
N ASN A 158 5.45 20.15 -9.84
CA ASN A 158 4.49 21.10 -9.27
C ASN A 158 3.22 21.18 -10.13
N VAL A 159 2.04 21.02 -9.52
CA VAL A 159 0.74 21.11 -10.21
C VAL A 159 0.46 22.54 -10.67
N PHE A 160 0.79 23.49 -9.81
CA PHE A 160 0.55 24.94 -10.04
C PHE A 160 1.84 25.63 -10.49
N ARG A 161 2.45 25.10 -11.50
CA ARG A 161 3.62 25.73 -12.12
C ARG A 161 3.19 27.00 -12.81
N CYS A 162 3.79 28.14 -12.45
CA CYS A 162 3.75 29.33 -13.29
C CYS A 162 4.51 29.02 -14.58
N SER A 163 3.82 28.99 -15.72
CA SER A 163 4.50 28.82 -17.01
C SER A 163 5.53 29.94 -17.17
N LYS A 164 6.81 29.58 -17.22
CA LYS A 164 7.85 30.50 -17.64
C LYS A 164 7.54 30.89 -19.08
N GLY A 165 6.94 32.06 -19.29
CA GLY A 165 6.65 32.51 -20.63
C GLY A 165 5.37 33.30 -20.86
N LEU A 166 4.48 33.46 -19.90
CA LEU A 166 3.49 34.53 -20.00
C LEU A 166 4.11 35.84 -19.50
N THR A 167 5.00 36.39 -20.30
CA THR A 167 5.28 37.82 -20.25
C THR A 167 4.08 38.49 -20.90
N ILE A 168 3.13 38.95 -20.08
CA ILE A 168 2.12 39.91 -20.59
C ILE A 168 2.89 41.18 -20.88
N ASP A 169 3.15 41.42 -22.17
CA ASP A 169 3.73 42.68 -22.61
C ASP A 169 2.64 43.74 -22.49
N VAL A 170 2.65 44.49 -21.38
CA VAL A 170 1.69 45.54 -21.06
C VAL A 170 1.89 46.79 -21.98
N THR A 171 2.89 46.77 -22.85
CA THR A 171 3.20 47.90 -23.73
C THR A 171 2.28 48.01 -24.95
N GLN A 172 1.39 47.05 -25.18
CA GLN A 172 0.45 47.10 -26.33
C GLN A 172 -0.99 47.55 -25.95
N VAL A 173 -1.23 48.12 -24.77
CA VAL A 173 -2.56 48.59 -24.37
C VAL A 173 -2.74 50.12 -24.50
N ASN A 174 -1.84 50.81 -25.17
CA ASN A 174 -1.95 52.25 -25.40
C ASN A 174 -1.92 52.55 -26.88
N ASP A 175 -3.00 52.25 -27.61
CA ASP A 175 -3.42 52.92 -28.82
C ASP A 175 -4.96 52.93 -28.96
#